data_66e4e0794d3d75228572aec914fe07d5
#
_entry.id   66e4e0794d3d75228572aec914fe07d5
#
_cell.length_a   1.000
_cell.length_b   1.000
_cell.length_c   1.000
_cell.angle_alpha   90.00
_cell.angle_beta   90.00
_cell.angle_gamma   90.00
#
_symmetry.space_group_name_H-M   'P 1'
#
loop_
_entity.id
_entity.type
_entity.pdbx_description
1 polymer ?
#
loop_
_entity_poly.entity_id
_entity_poly.type
_entity_poly.pdbx_seq_one_letter_code
_entity_poly.pdbx_strand_id
1 'polypeptide(L)'
;MARPREFEPDDVLDSAMRQFWERGYRATSVDDLVRATGVKPGSLYSAFPGGKHALLMGSLDRYSRLVVPQKLGDLEEPGASVAQIRAYFDGLVRDLLSPEGRQGCLLINSAIENAAVDPEVAAVVRGHMARLERCFTGALRTAIDLGEIPASVNVTAVAKGLIATASGMMVVGKANPDEEVLRIIVDNAFAGLM
;
A
#
# COMPACT_ATOMS: atom_id res chain seq x y z
N MET A 1 4.19 -40.40 -8.39
CA MET A 1 3.57 -39.27 -9.12
C MET A 1 2.97 -38.30 -8.13
N ALA A 2 3.36 -37.01 -8.14
CA ALA A 2 2.72 -36.02 -7.29
C ALA A 2 1.26 -35.83 -7.72
N ARG A 3 0.34 -35.87 -6.77
CA ARG A 3 -1.09 -35.61 -7.01
C ARG A 3 -1.23 -34.20 -7.61
N PRO A 4 -2.00 -33.98 -8.70
CA PRO A 4 -2.23 -32.67 -9.26
C PRO A 4 -2.74 -31.71 -8.17
N ARG A 5 -2.27 -30.47 -8.15
CA ARG A 5 -2.81 -29.45 -7.26
C ARG A 5 -4.27 -29.21 -7.61
N GLU A 6 -5.16 -29.24 -6.60
CA GLU A 6 -6.60 -29.02 -6.75
C GLU A 6 -6.95 -27.51 -6.76
N PHE A 7 -5.95 -26.60 -6.79
CA PHE A 7 -6.13 -25.13 -6.72
C PHE A 7 -4.93 -24.41 -7.33
N GLU A 8 -5.16 -23.19 -7.80
CA GLU A 8 -4.12 -22.28 -8.28
C GLU A 8 -3.54 -21.47 -7.09
N PRO A 9 -2.21 -21.42 -6.91
CA PRO A 9 -1.59 -20.69 -5.81
C PRO A 9 -1.96 -19.19 -5.78
N ASP A 10 -2.14 -18.59 -6.95
CA ASP A 10 -2.51 -17.18 -7.09
C ASP A 10 -3.90 -16.88 -6.52
N ASP A 11 -4.89 -17.78 -6.71
CA ASP A 11 -6.24 -17.64 -6.16
C ASP A 11 -6.23 -17.72 -4.62
N VAL A 12 -5.35 -18.60 -4.09
CA VAL A 12 -5.13 -18.71 -2.64
C VAL A 12 -4.55 -17.42 -2.08
N LEU A 13 -3.54 -16.86 -2.77
CA LEU A 13 -2.92 -15.60 -2.35
C LEU A 13 -3.89 -14.41 -2.45
N ASP A 14 -4.76 -14.35 -3.47
CA ASP A 14 -5.80 -13.33 -3.58
C ASP A 14 -6.80 -13.40 -2.43
N SER A 15 -7.21 -14.61 -2.05
CA SER A 15 -8.14 -14.82 -0.94
C SER A 15 -7.47 -14.50 0.41
N ALA A 16 -6.23 -14.93 0.62
CA ALA A 16 -5.45 -14.63 1.82
C ALA A 16 -5.17 -13.12 1.94
N MET A 17 -4.81 -12.46 0.84
CA MET A 17 -4.57 -11.02 0.77
C MET A 17 -5.80 -10.24 1.23
N ARG A 18 -6.99 -10.59 0.73
CA ARG A 18 -8.26 -9.97 1.16
C ARG A 18 -8.49 -10.15 2.67
N GLN A 19 -8.30 -11.37 3.20
CA GLN A 19 -8.46 -11.63 4.62
C GLN A 19 -7.50 -10.82 5.50
N PHE A 20 -6.21 -10.76 5.13
CA PHE A 20 -5.24 -9.95 5.85
C PHE A 20 -5.52 -8.45 5.75
N TRP A 21 -6.02 -8.00 4.60
CA TRP A 21 -6.34 -6.60 4.39
C TRP A 21 -7.54 -6.14 5.22
N GLU A 22 -8.59 -6.98 5.28
CA GLU A 22 -9.81 -6.69 6.02
C GLU A 22 -9.65 -6.81 7.53
N ARG A 23 -8.96 -7.85 8.00
CA ARG A 23 -8.93 -8.23 9.42
C ARG A 23 -7.58 -8.00 10.11
N GLY A 24 -6.52 -7.81 9.35
CA GLY A 24 -5.15 -7.79 9.85
C GLY A 24 -4.56 -9.20 10.02
N TYR A 25 -3.25 -9.24 10.17
CA TYR A 25 -2.51 -10.51 10.31
C TYR A 25 -2.86 -11.22 11.62
N ARG A 26 -2.82 -10.51 12.76
CA ARG A 26 -3.01 -11.14 14.09
C ARG A 26 -4.41 -11.70 14.26
N ALA A 27 -5.42 -10.97 13.79
CA ALA A 27 -6.82 -11.36 13.91
C ALA A 27 -7.26 -12.44 12.89
N THR A 28 -6.45 -12.75 11.89
CA THR A 28 -6.74 -13.81 10.91
C THR A 28 -6.14 -15.13 11.40
N SER A 29 -6.98 -16.13 11.70
CA SER A 29 -6.55 -17.49 12.03
C SER A 29 -6.25 -18.32 10.79
N VAL A 30 -5.58 -19.47 10.97
CA VAL A 30 -5.40 -20.45 9.86
C VAL A 30 -6.75 -21.00 9.39
N ASP A 31 -7.70 -21.18 10.29
CA ASP A 31 -9.05 -21.63 9.95
C ASP A 31 -9.81 -20.59 9.12
N ASP A 32 -9.59 -19.28 9.37
CA ASP A 32 -10.13 -18.22 8.53
C ASP A 32 -9.56 -18.30 7.09
N LEU A 33 -8.24 -18.54 6.97
CA LEU A 33 -7.58 -18.71 5.68
C LEU A 33 -8.08 -19.96 4.95
N VAL A 34 -8.25 -21.07 5.64
CA VAL A 34 -8.84 -22.31 5.09
C VAL A 34 -10.25 -22.04 4.56
N ARG A 35 -11.08 -21.34 5.33
CA ARG A 35 -12.45 -20.98 4.89
C ARG A 35 -12.44 -20.02 3.70
N ALA A 36 -11.57 -19.02 3.70
CA ALA A 36 -11.50 -18.01 2.65
C ALA A 36 -10.94 -18.57 1.33
N THR A 37 -9.99 -19.49 1.41
CA THR A 37 -9.35 -20.09 0.23
C THR A 37 -10.08 -21.34 -0.28
N GLY A 38 -10.89 -21.98 0.56
CA GLY A 38 -11.50 -23.28 0.25
C GLY A 38 -10.50 -24.46 0.22
N VAL A 39 -9.23 -24.22 0.53
CA VAL A 39 -8.15 -25.21 0.46
C VAL A 39 -7.99 -25.90 1.81
N LYS A 40 -7.92 -27.23 1.79
CA LYS A 40 -7.71 -28.04 3.01
C LYS A 40 -6.38 -27.69 3.68
N PRO A 41 -6.30 -27.73 5.04
CA PRO A 41 -5.09 -27.37 5.78
C PRO A 41 -3.82 -28.05 5.29
N GLY A 42 -3.86 -29.37 5.06
CA GLY A 42 -2.69 -30.13 4.59
C GLY A 42 -2.20 -29.68 3.22
N SER A 43 -3.10 -29.35 2.31
CA SER A 43 -2.75 -28.82 0.97
C SER A 43 -2.22 -27.40 1.05
N LEU A 44 -2.79 -26.58 1.96
CA LEU A 44 -2.34 -25.19 2.20
C LEU A 44 -0.89 -25.17 2.73
N TYR A 45 -0.58 -25.98 3.76
CA TYR A 45 0.78 -26.10 4.30
C TYR A 45 1.78 -26.71 3.31
N SER A 46 1.32 -27.65 2.46
CA SER A 46 2.17 -28.20 1.39
C SER A 46 2.54 -27.17 0.33
N ALA A 47 1.62 -26.27 0.00
CA ALA A 47 1.85 -25.20 -0.98
C ALA A 47 2.61 -24.00 -0.39
N PHE A 48 2.38 -23.71 0.89
CA PHE A 48 2.99 -22.60 1.63
C PHE A 48 3.64 -23.13 2.91
N PRO A 49 4.88 -23.68 2.83
CA PRO A 49 5.52 -24.36 3.97
C PRO A 49 5.73 -23.50 5.20
N GLY A 50 5.82 -22.16 5.05
CA GLY A 50 5.86 -21.20 6.16
C GLY A 50 4.48 -20.89 6.77
N GLY A 51 3.40 -21.59 6.33
CA GLY A 51 2.06 -21.43 6.86
C GLY A 51 1.50 -20.02 6.69
N LYS A 52 0.86 -19.50 7.74
CA LYS A 52 0.24 -18.17 7.76
C LYS A 52 1.22 -17.05 7.41
N HIS A 53 2.47 -17.14 7.86
CA HIS A 53 3.50 -16.15 7.56
C HIS A 53 3.86 -16.16 6.04
N ALA A 54 4.06 -17.33 5.45
CA ALA A 54 4.33 -17.43 4.01
C ALA A 54 3.17 -16.89 3.17
N LEU A 55 1.93 -17.10 3.62
CA LEU A 55 0.74 -16.52 2.99
C LEU A 55 0.73 -14.98 3.11
N LEU A 56 1.11 -14.43 4.27
CA LEU A 56 1.26 -12.98 4.42
C LEU A 56 2.30 -12.44 3.46
N MET A 57 3.50 -13.02 3.43
CA MET A 57 4.58 -12.55 2.55
C MET A 57 4.19 -12.61 1.08
N GLY A 58 3.56 -13.71 0.64
CA GLY A 58 3.02 -13.82 -0.71
C GLY A 58 1.91 -12.81 -1.01
N SER A 59 1.06 -12.52 -0.03
CA SER A 59 0.00 -11.50 -0.14
C SER A 59 0.57 -10.09 -0.26
N LEU A 60 1.60 -9.75 0.52
CA LEU A 60 2.28 -8.44 0.45
C LEU A 60 2.99 -8.25 -0.89
N ASP A 61 3.68 -9.28 -1.40
CA ASP A 61 4.30 -9.25 -2.72
C ASP A 61 3.25 -9.06 -3.82
N ARG A 62 2.15 -9.82 -3.76
CA ARG A 62 1.05 -9.71 -4.72
C ARG A 62 0.39 -8.34 -4.69
N TYR A 63 0.12 -7.80 -3.51
CA TYR A 63 -0.39 -6.45 -3.33
C TYR A 63 0.54 -5.39 -3.95
N SER A 64 1.85 -5.53 -3.70
CA SER A 64 2.87 -4.61 -4.24
C SER A 64 2.93 -4.64 -5.76
N ARG A 65 2.68 -5.80 -6.39
CA ARG A 65 2.73 -5.97 -7.84
C ARG A 65 1.43 -5.61 -8.56
N LEU A 66 0.27 -5.85 -7.94
CA LEU A 66 -1.02 -5.73 -8.62
C LEU A 66 -1.81 -4.48 -8.19
N VAL A 67 -1.76 -4.13 -6.90
CA VAL A 67 -2.59 -3.04 -6.36
C VAL A 67 -1.82 -1.72 -6.32
N VAL A 68 -0.57 -1.74 -5.86
CA VAL A 68 0.23 -0.52 -5.74
C VAL A 68 0.39 0.22 -7.06
N PRO A 69 0.69 -0.43 -8.23
CA PRO A 69 0.79 0.30 -9.49
C PRO A 69 -0.50 1.00 -9.89
N GLN A 70 -1.66 0.37 -9.65
CA GLN A 70 -2.96 0.98 -9.93
C GLN A 70 -3.22 2.23 -9.07
N LYS A 71 -2.70 2.23 -7.83
CA LYS A 71 -2.83 3.38 -6.91
C LYS A 71 -1.86 4.50 -7.24
N LEU A 72 -0.66 4.17 -7.71
CA LEU A 72 0.34 5.16 -8.13
C LEU A 72 -0.03 5.80 -9.47
N GLY A 73 -0.65 5.04 -10.39
CA GLY A 73 -1.08 5.54 -11.68
C GLY A 73 0.06 6.26 -12.40
N ASP A 74 -0.25 7.40 -13.00
CA ASP A 74 0.69 8.21 -13.77
C ASP A 74 1.83 8.83 -12.95
N LEU A 75 1.80 8.70 -11.61
CA LEU A 75 2.90 9.18 -10.76
C LEU A 75 4.21 8.39 -10.99
N GLU A 76 4.14 7.16 -11.49
CA GLU A 76 5.32 6.36 -11.86
C GLU A 76 5.81 6.63 -13.28
N GLU A 77 5.03 7.33 -14.10
CA GLU A 77 5.37 7.57 -15.50
C GLU A 77 6.42 8.68 -15.64
N PRO A 78 7.27 8.60 -16.69
CA PRO A 78 8.19 9.66 -17.04
C PRO A 78 7.45 10.98 -17.30
N GLY A 79 7.94 12.07 -16.72
CA GLY A 79 7.32 13.39 -16.87
C GLY A 79 6.23 13.69 -15.83
N ALA A 80 5.98 12.81 -14.89
CA ALA A 80 5.13 13.11 -13.74
C ALA A 80 5.63 14.39 -13.04
N SER A 81 4.70 15.28 -12.63
CA SER A 81 4.98 16.55 -11.96
C SER A 81 4.04 16.77 -10.76
N VAL A 82 3.84 18.01 -10.32
CA VAL A 82 2.91 18.34 -9.20
C VAL A 82 1.49 17.84 -9.48
N ALA A 83 1.05 17.88 -10.75
CA ALA A 83 -0.28 17.42 -11.13
C ALA A 83 -0.49 15.92 -10.81
N GLN A 84 0.50 15.05 -11.08
CA GLN A 84 0.41 13.62 -10.77
C GLN A 84 0.51 13.34 -9.27
N ILE A 85 1.30 14.12 -8.54
CA ILE A 85 1.30 14.07 -7.06
C ILE A 85 -0.10 14.40 -6.54
N ARG A 86 -0.73 15.46 -7.06
CA ARG A 86 -2.07 15.87 -6.65
C ARG A 86 -3.09 14.78 -7.00
N ALA A 87 -3.05 14.23 -8.20
CA ALA A 87 -3.93 13.16 -8.65
C ALA A 87 -3.84 11.91 -7.76
N TYR A 88 -2.63 11.54 -7.31
CA TYR A 88 -2.40 10.46 -6.34
C TYR A 88 -3.13 10.73 -5.02
N PHE A 89 -3.00 11.92 -4.44
CA PHE A 89 -3.68 12.29 -3.20
C PHE A 89 -5.20 12.37 -3.36
N ASP A 90 -5.70 12.91 -4.48
CA ASP A 90 -7.13 12.92 -4.80
C ASP A 90 -7.67 11.49 -4.96
N GLY A 91 -6.85 10.58 -5.49
CA GLY A 91 -7.12 9.14 -5.52
C GLY A 91 -7.27 8.55 -4.12
N LEU A 92 -6.33 8.88 -3.21
CA LEU A 92 -6.42 8.44 -1.81
C LEU A 92 -7.69 8.94 -1.12
N VAL A 93 -8.09 10.20 -1.34
CA VAL A 93 -9.34 10.74 -0.77
C VAL A 93 -10.53 9.95 -1.27
N ARG A 94 -10.66 9.74 -2.59
CA ARG A 94 -11.75 8.95 -3.16
C ARG A 94 -11.80 7.53 -2.60
N ASP A 95 -10.64 6.87 -2.50
CA ASP A 95 -10.55 5.52 -1.97
C ASP A 95 -11.01 5.46 -0.51
N LEU A 96 -10.48 6.35 0.35
CA LEU A 96 -10.78 6.34 1.79
C LEU A 96 -12.26 6.66 2.09
N LEU A 97 -12.96 7.34 1.17
CA LEU A 97 -14.40 7.60 1.28
C LEU A 97 -15.25 6.44 0.77
N SER A 98 -14.68 5.52 -0.02
CA SER A 98 -15.41 4.35 -0.50
C SER A 98 -15.48 3.25 0.57
N PRO A 99 -16.53 2.40 0.57
CA PRO A 99 -16.64 1.28 1.49
C PRO A 99 -15.44 0.32 1.41
N GLU A 100 -14.97 0.06 0.19
CA GLU A 100 -13.86 -0.85 -0.10
C GLU A 100 -12.50 -0.25 0.33
N GLY A 101 -12.34 1.06 0.19
CA GLY A 101 -11.09 1.77 0.51
C GLY A 101 -10.86 2.02 1.99
N ARG A 102 -11.89 1.83 2.85
CA ARG A 102 -11.76 1.92 4.32
C ARG A 102 -10.73 0.97 4.91
N GLN A 103 -10.34 -0.06 4.17
CA GLN A 103 -9.27 -0.97 4.59
C GLN A 103 -7.89 -0.29 4.56
N GLY A 104 -7.75 0.83 3.87
CA GLY A 104 -6.49 1.56 3.71
C GLY A 104 -5.50 0.80 2.84
N CYS A 105 -4.21 0.86 3.18
CA CYS A 105 -3.13 0.16 2.48
C CYS A 105 -2.68 -1.07 3.27
N LEU A 106 -2.66 -2.25 2.64
CA LEU A 106 -2.21 -3.47 3.28
C LEU A 106 -0.76 -3.36 3.79
N LEU A 107 0.12 -2.68 3.04
CA LEU A 107 1.52 -2.48 3.43
C LEU A 107 1.65 -1.57 4.66
N ILE A 108 0.87 -0.49 4.73
CA ILE A 108 0.86 0.41 5.89
C ILE A 108 0.25 -0.29 7.10
N ASN A 109 -0.85 -1.04 6.92
CA ASN A 109 -1.44 -1.84 7.99
C ASN A 109 -0.42 -2.86 8.53
N SER A 110 0.29 -3.56 7.65
CA SER A 110 1.33 -4.53 8.04
C SER A 110 2.54 -3.85 8.70
N ALA A 111 2.87 -2.60 8.31
CA ALA A 111 3.90 -1.82 8.99
C ALA A 111 3.56 -1.59 10.45
N ILE A 112 2.33 -1.14 10.72
CA ILE A 112 1.84 -0.83 12.08
C ILE A 112 1.75 -2.11 12.93
N GLU A 113 1.29 -3.21 12.34
CA GLU A 113 1.00 -4.43 13.08
C GLU A 113 2.23 -5.31 13.33
N ASN A 114 3.15 -5.40 12.37
CA ASN A 114 4.17 -6.44 12.34
C ASN A 114 5.61 -5.95 12.14
N ALA A 115 5.87 -4.81 11.48
CA ALA A 115 7.22 -4.44 11.07
C ALA A 115 8.22 -4.26 12.24
N ALA A 116 7.73 -3.93 13.44
CA ALA A 116 8.58 -3.79 14.63
C ALA A 116 9.13 -5.13 15.13
N VAL A 117 8.48 -6.26 14.80
CA VAL A 117 8.82 -7.59 15.32
C VAL A 117 9.13 -8.61 14.21
N ASP A 118 8.89 -8.24 12.96
CA ASP A 118 9.08 -9.10 11.80
C ASP A 118 9.98 -8.40 10.77
N PRO A 119 11.26 -8.80 10.67
CA PRO A 119 12.22 -8.17 9.77
C PRO A 119 11.91 -8.37 8.28
N GLU A 120 11.20 -9.46 7.90
CA GLU A 120 10.80 -9.70 6.50
C GLU A 120 9.68 -8.74 6.10
N VAL A 121 8.66 -8.59 6.94
CA VAL A 121 7.61 -7.57 6.75
C VAL A 121 8.22 -6.17 6.70
N ALA A 122 9.13 -5.85 7.63
CA ALA A 122 9.82 -4.57 7.64
C ALA A 122 10.61 -4.29 6.34
N ALA A 123 11.22 -5.32 5.74
CA ALA A 123 11.95 -5.19 4.48
C ALA A 123 11.00 -4.87 3.31
N VAL A 124 9.86 -5.56 3.21
CA VAL A 124 8.84 -5.29 2.18
C VAL A 124 8.28 -3.88 2.31
N VAL A 125 7.95 -3.45 3.54
CA VAL A 125 7.44 -2.09 3.81
C VAL A 125 8.49 -1.04 3.44
N ARG A 126 9.77 -1.23 3.81
CA ARG A 126 10.84 -0.31 3.39
C ARG A 126 10.96 -0.21 1.88
N GLY A 127 10.83 -1.32 1.16
CA GLY A 127 10.80 -1.36 -0.30
C GLY A 127 9.67 -0.50 -0.89
N HIS A 128 8.49 -0.58 -0.30
CA HIS A 128 7.34 0.24 -0.70
C HIS A 128 7.58 1.73 -0.42
N MET A 129 8.08 2.09 0.76
CA MET A 129 8.42 3.49 1.09
C MET A 129 9.46 4.06 0.14
N ALA A 130 10.50 3.27 -0.18
CA ALA A 130 11.52 3.67 -1.15
C ALA A 130 10.95 3.85 -2.58
N ARG A 131 9.94 3.05 -2.96
CA ARG A 131 9.22 3.23 -4.23
C ARG A 131 8.48 4.57 -4.26
N LEU A 132 7.70 4.88 -3.23
CA LEU A 132 7.01 6.18 -3.08
C LEU A 132 8.01 7.36 -3.10
N GLU A 133 9.12 7.23 -2.37
CA GLU A 133 10.16 8.26 -2.34
C GLU A 133 10.73 8.54 -3.73
N ARG A 134 10.99 7.51 -4.53
CA ARG A 134 11.44 7.68 -5.92
C ARG A 134 10.40 8.38 -6.78
N CYS A 135 9.11 7.98 -6.69
CA CYS A 135 8.03 8.60 -7.45
C CYS A 135 7.89 10.08 -7.12
N PHE A 136 7.75 10.43 -5.84
CA PHE A 136 7.62 11.82 -5.42
C PHE A 136 8.87 12.66 -5.73
N THR A 137 10.06 12.10 -5.50
CA THR A 137 11.32 12.79 -5.83
C THR A 137 11.43 13.05 -7.33
N GLY A 138 11.08 12.08 -8.16
CA GLY A 138 11.06 12.23 -9.62
C GLY A 138 10.10 13.33 -10.06
N ALA A 139 8.86 13.26 -9.60
CA ALA A 139 7.83 14.25 -9.94
C ALA A 139 8.18 15.68 -9.47
N LEU A 140 8.75 15.82 -8.26
CA LEU A 140 9.17 17.12 -7.75
C LEU A 140 10.36 17.70 -8.54
N ARG A 141 11.29 16.87 -9.00
CA ARG A 141 12.40 17.34 -9.88
C ARG A 141 11.87 17.81 -11.22
N THR A 142 10.99 17.03 -11.84
CA THR A 142 10.32 17.44 -13.07
C THR A 142 9.58 18.78 -12.89
N ALA A 143 8.88 18.96 -11.77
CA ALA A 143 8.18 20.20 -11.45
C ALA A 143 9.12 21.41 -11.32
N ILE A 144 10.32 21.23 -10.76
CA ILE A 144 11.37 22.27 -10.74
C ILE A 144 11.83 22.60 -12.16
N ASP A 145 12.12 21.58 -12.98
CA ASP A 145 12.59 21.75 -14.35
C ASP A 145 11.56 22.45 -15.24
N LEU A 146 10.26 22.25 -14.95
CA LEU A 146 9.15 22.91 -15.63
C LEU A 146 8.82 24.30 -15.05
N GLY A 147 9.44 24.70 -13.94
CA GLY A 147 9.14 25.97 -13.27
C GLY A 147 7.82 25.98 -12.50
N GLU A 148 7.23 24.84 -12.24
CA GLU A 148 5.97 24.71 -11.47
C GLU A 148 6.19 24.98 -9.99
N ILE A 149 7.38 24.68 -9.45
CA ILE A 149 7.79 24.95 -8.07
C ILE A 149 9.19 25.58 -8.03
N PRO A 150 9.53 26.35 -6.97
CA PRO A 150 10.83 26.98 -6.86
C PRO A 150 11.99 25.99 -6.81
N ALA A 151 13.11 26.31 -7.45
CA ALA A 151 14.33 25.49 -7.42
C ALA A 151 14.95 25.37 -5.98
N SER A 152 14.53 26.23 -5.05
CA SER A 152 14.95 26.22 -3.66
C SER A 152 14.25 25.13 -2.82
N VAL A 153 13.25 24.44 -3.36
CA VAL A 153 12.51 23.39 -2.66
C VAL A 153 13.44 22.23 -2.31
N ASN A 154 13.45 21.84 -1.05
CA ASN A 154 14.15 20.62 -0.62
C ASN A 154 13.34 19.39 -1.01
N VAL A 155 13.58 18.88 -2.22
CA VAL A 155 12.86 17.74 -2.82
C VAL A 155 12.83 16.53 -1.88
N THR A 156 13.95 16.19 -1.22
CA THR A 156 14.02 15.04 -0.32
C THR A 156 13.13 15.23 0.90
N ALA A 157 13.14 16.40 1.51
CA ALA A 157 12.32 16.69 2.69
C ALA A 157 10.83 16.66 2.32
N VAL A 158 10.47 17.27 1.19
CA VAL A 158 9.09 17.28 0.70
C VAL A 158 8.61 15.87 0.37
N ALA A 159 9.39 15.08 -0.37
CA ALA A 159 9.01 13.69 -0.69
C ALA A 159 8.74 12.86 0.58
N LYS A 160 9.58 12.99 1.60
CA LYS A 160 9.37 12.32 2.90
C LYS A 160 8.12 12.83 3.63
N GLY A 161 7.87 14.13 3.56
CA GLY A 161 6.63 14.73 4.07
C GLY A 161 5.38 14.18 3.40
N LEU A 162 5.40 14.08 2.07
CA LEU A 162 4.29 13.51 1.29
C LEU A 162 4.04 12.04 1.63
N ILE A 163 5.10 11.23 1.83
CA ILE A 163 4.95 9.84 2.28
C ILE A 163 4.29 9.78 3.66
N ALA A 164 4.77 10.61 4.59
CA ALA A 164 4.19 10.67 5.94
C ALA A 164 2.72 11.11 5.91
N THR A 165 2.39 12.11 5.08
CA THR A 165 1.02 12.57 4.85
C THR A 165 0.14 11.46 4.29
N ALA A 166 0.56 10.78 3.22
CA ALA A 166 -0.19 9.67 2.64
C ALA A 166 -0.43 8.55 3.65
N SER A 167 0.59 8.18 4.43
CA SER A 167 0.48 7.17 5.49
C SER A 167 -0.48 7.61 6.60
N GLY A 168 -0.38 8.86 7.03
CA GLY A 168 -1.27 9.45 8.03
C GLY A 168 -2.72 9.52 7.57
N MET A 169 -2.96 9.90 6.30
CA MET A 169 -4.30 9.91 5.71
C MET A 169 -4.97 8.54 5.76
N MET A 170 -4.23 7.45 5.53
CA MET A 170 -4.76 6.09 5.62
C MET A 170 -5.21 5.72 7.03
N VAL A 171 -4.52 6.24 8.06
CA VAL A 171 -4.94 6.05 9.46
C VAL A 171 -6.14 6.93 9.81
N VAL A 172 -6.10 8.21 9.45
CA VAL A 172 -7.18 9.17 9.72
C VAL A 172 -8.45 8.77 9.00
N GLY A 173 -8.39 8.49 7.69
CA GLY A 173 -9.54 8.11 6.89
C GLY A 173 -10.18 6.79 7.30
N LYS A 174 -9.38 5.84 7.86
CA LYS A 174 -9.90 4.60 8.42
C LYS A 174 -10.71 4.85 9.70
N ALA A 175 -10.27 5.80 10.52
CA ALA A 175 -10.92 6.17 11.78
C ALA A 175 -12.09 7.13 11.57
N ASN A 176 -11.93 8.10 10.68
CA ASN A 176 -12.93 9.12 10.35
C ASN A 176 -12.89 9.43 8.83
N PRO A 177 -13.71 8.76 8.03
CA PRO A 177 -13.80 8.98 6.58
C PRO A 177 -14.59 10.26 6.25
N ASP A 178 -14.02 11.40 6.54
CA ASP A 178 -14.57 12.74 6.33
C ASP A 178 -13.82 13.43 5.19
N GLU A 179 -14.53 13.82 4.13
CA GLU A 179 -13.94 14.42 2.94
C GLU A 179 -13.27 15.76 3.25
N GLU A 180 -13.89 16.60 4.08
CA GLU A 180 -13.36 17.93 4.44
C GLU A 180 -12.03 17.77 5.18
N VAL A 181 -11.97 16.88 6.16
CA VAL A 181 -10.75 16.59 6.92
C VAL A 181 -9.64 16.08 6.00
N LEU A 182 -9.95 15.13 5.11
CA LEU A 182 -8.95 14.56 4.20
C LEU A 182 -8.44 15.62 3.21
N ARG A 183 -9.30 16.49 2.69
CA ARG A 183 -8.89 17.57 1.78
C ARG A 183 -8.04 18.61 2.47
N ILE A 184 -8.35 19.00 3.71
CA ILE A 184 -7.51 19.90 4.51
C ILE A 184 -6.09 19.32 4.68
N ILE A 185 -5.97 18.03 4.95
CA ILE A 185 -4.66 17.36 5.07
C ILE A 185 -3.89 17.45 3.74
N VAL A 186 -4.55 17.18 2.62
CA VAL A 186 -3.94 17.29 1.28
C VAL A 186 -3.50 18.71 1.00
N ASP A 187 -4.37 19.70 1.19
CA ASP A 187 -4.06 21.11 0.89
C ASP A 187 -2.89 21.61 1.73
N ASN A 188 -2.81 21.23 3.00
CA ASN A 188 -1.65 21.54 3.85
C ASN A 188 -0.34 20.90 3.33
N ALA A 189 -0.40 19.69 2.80
CA ALA A 189 0.80 19.05 2.24
C ALA A 189 1.35 19.79 1.01
N PHE A 190 0.48 20.47 0.26
CA PHE A 190 0.86 21.24 -0.93
C PHE A 190 1.16 22.72 -0.64
N ALA A 191 0.76 23.28 0.51
CA ALA A 191 0.98 24.67 0.86
C ALA A 191 2.48 25.06 0.92
N GLY A 192 3.37 24.11 1.16
CA GLY A 192 4.82 24.30 1.17
C GLY A 192 5.51 24.17 -0.19
N LEU A 193 4.75 23.93 -1.26
CA LEU A 193 5.28 23.78 -2.63
C LEU A 193 5.10 25.02 -3.50
N MET A 194 4.31 25.99 -3.03
CA MET A 194 4.01 27.25 -3.73
C MET A 194 4.82 28.40 -3.19
#